data_8007b5e76a45eb07e75c22e268f964fc
#
_entry.id   8007b5e76a45eb07e75c22e268f964fc
#
_cell.length_a   1.000
_cell.length_b   1.000
_cell.length_c   1.000
_cell.angle_alpha   90.00
_cell.angle_beta   90.00
_cell.angle_gamma   90.00
#
_symmetry.space_group_name_H-M   'P 1'
#
loop_
_entity.id
_entity.type
_entity.pdbx_description
1 polymer ?
#
loop_
_entity_poly.entity_id
_entity_poly.type
_entity_poly.pdbx_seq_one_letter_code
_entity_poly.pdbx_strand_id
1 'polypeptide(L)'
;MKLEPARTKNPQLLTEAKFLQQIAGGLGVPRVYWSGVDGDHNAMAIELLGSSLESLFRECSKRFTNKSVLMLGDQLVNRLEYMHSKGLIHRDVKPDNFVMGLGKKAHLVHVIDLGLAKRYRHAKTCQHFAYAEGCTLTGTARYASINTHLGVEQSRRDDLESVAYVLMYLSRGGVPWQGLKANSKKEKYQKILQRKISTPIETLVGNAPIELAHMLRYCRELKFEEQPNYDYVRSLLRGALARLRYPYDLRFDWLPGTDARAPSRTPSSVRSDHRSAGSSARRGGDTDRHSVLSGQAN
;
A
#
# COMPACT_ATOMS: atom_id res chain seq x y z
N MET A 1 -21.66 12.15 -7.49
CA MET A 1 -22.84 11.42 -6.98
C MET A 1 -22.60 9.93 -7.18
N LYS A 2 -22.95 9.09 -6.20
CA LYS A 2 -22.89 7.61 -6.25
C LYS A 2 -24.31 7.09 -6.30
N LEU A 3 -24.59 6.13 -7.19
CA LEU A 3 -25.92 5.55 -7.38
C LEU A 3 -25.84 4.03 -7.22
N GLU A 4 -26.90 3.45 -6.66
CA GLU A 4 -27.09 2.01 -6.51
C GLU A 4 -28.57 1.69 -6.79
N PRO A 5 -28.92 0.69 -7.61
CA PRO A 5 -30.31 0.30 -7.80
C PRO A 5 -30.98 -0.04 -6.46
N ALA A 6 -32.16 0.56 -6.17
CA ALA A 6 -32.83 0.37 -4.88
C ALA A 6 -33.26 -1.10 -4.63
N ARG A 7 -33.50 -1.86 -5.70
CA ARG A 7 -33.85 -3.29 -5.64
C ARG A 7 -32.68 -4.24 -5.73
N THR A 8 -31.44 -3.77 -5.40
CA THR A 8 -30.29 -4.67 -5.36
C THR A 8 -30.42 -5.70 -4.23
N LYS A 9 -29.87 -6.90 -4.44
CA LYS A 9 -29.93 -8.01 -3.46
C LYS A 9 -29.27 -7.65 -2.11
N ASN A 10 -28.20 -6.86 -2.16
CA ASN A 10 -27.44 -6.45 -0.98
C ASN A 10 -27.17 -4.94 -1.05
N PRO A 11 -28.11 -4.08 -0.66
CA PRO A 11 -27.92 -2.64 -0.71
C PRO A 11 -26.84 -2.19 0.29
N GLN A 12 -25.88 -1.43 -0.19
CA GLN A 12 -24.74 -0.97 0.61
C GLN A 12 -24.68 0.56 0.72
N LEU A 13 -25.19 1.27 -0.28
CA LEU A 13 -24.97 2.71 -0.41
C LEU A 13 -25.51 3.54 0.77
N LEU A 14 -26.72 3.23 1.24
CA LEU A 14 -27.30 3.94 2.39
C LEU A 14 -26.59 3.57 3.71
N THR A 15 -26.05 2.37 3.83
CA THR A 15 -25.23 1.97 4.98
C THR A 15 -23.87 2.69 4.94
N GLU A 16 -23.27 2.78 3.77
CA GLU A 16 -22.05 3.57 3.55
C GLU A 16 -22.26 5.04 3.94
N ALA A 17 -23.37 5.65 3.50
CA ALA A 17 -23.72 7.02 3.87
C ALA A 17 -23.81 7.21 5.39
N LYS A 18 -24.47 6.28 6.10
CA LYS A 18 -24.56 6.31 7.57
C LYS A 18 -23.19 6.21 8.24
N PHE A 19 -22.29 5.34 7.75
CA PHE A 19 -20.94 5.23 8.29
C PHE A 19 -20.12 6.48 8.02
N LEU A 20 -20.17 7.05 6.81
CA LEU A 20 -19.52 8.33 6.51
C LEU A 20 -20.01 9.47 7.40
N GLN A 21 -21.33 9.54 7.66
CA GLN A 21 -21.92 10.53 8.58
C GLN A 21 -21.46 10.27 10.03
N GLN A 22 -21.33 9.01 10.47
CA GLN A 22 -20.83 8.68 11.81
C GLN A 22 -19.40 9.15 12.04
N ILE A 23 -18.54 9.11 11.01
CA ILE A 23 -17.13 9.53 11.10
C ILE A 23 -16.90 10.94 10.53
N ALA A 24 -17.98 11.70 10.26
CA ALA A 24 -17.87 13.03 9.67
C ALA A 24 -17.01 13.97 10.50
N GLY A 25 -16.31 14.90 9.83
CA GLY A 25 -15.39 15.85 10.44
C GLY A 25 -13.97 15.32 10.68
N GLY A 26 -13.72 14.03 10.45
CA GLY A 26 -12.38 13.47 10.46
C GLY A 26 -11.53 13.93 9.29
N LEU A 27 -10.23 14.10 9.53
CA LEU A 27 -9.29 14.44 8.46
C LEU A 27 -9.28 13.34 7.38
N GLY A 28 -9.53 13.71 6.11
CA GLY A 28 -9.60 12.75 5.00
C GLY A 28 -10.86 11.87 5.01
N VAL A 29 -11.93 12.35 5.64
CA VAL A 29 -13.27 11.79 5.51
C VAL A 29 -14.08 12.72 4.61
N PRO A 30 -14.65 12.23 3.49
CA PRO A 30 -15.45 13.07 2.61
C PRO A 30 -16.75 13.51 3.27
N ARG A 31 -17.13 14.75 3.00
CA ARG A 31 -18.43 15.25 3.45
C ARG A 31 -19.55 14.60 2.66
N VAL A 32 -20.57 14.09 3.34
CA VAL A 32 -21.83 13.68 2.72
C VAL A 32 -22.77 14.90 2.71
N TYR A 33 -23.20 15.30 1.51
CA TYR A 33 -24.11 16.43 1.34
C TYR A 33 -25.56 15.97 1.42
N TRP A 34 -25.84 14.81 0.83
CA TRP A 34 -27.18 14.22 0.82
C TRP A 34 -27.10 12.71 0.59
N SER A 35 -28.04 11.95 1.13
CA SER A 35 -28.24 10.55 0.82
C SER A 35 -29.70 10.18 1.02
N GLY A 36 -30.23 9.33 0.14
CA GLY A 36 -31.64 8.91 0.17
C GLY A 36 -31.99 8.04 -1.01
N VAL A 37 -33.30 7.86 -1.21
CA VAL A 37 -33.88 7.18 -2.37
C VAL A 37 -34.31 8.25 -3.37
N ASP A 38 -33.93 8.06 -4.64
CA ASP A 38 -34.31 8.90 -5.76
C ASP A 38 -34.82 7.99 -6.90
N GLY A 39 -36.12 7.97 -7.10
CA GLY A 39 -36.76 7.01 -8.00
C GLY A 39 -36.46 5.57 -7.61
N ASP A 40 -35.90 4.83 -8.55
CA ASP A 40 -35.49 3.41 -8.38
C ASP A 40 -34.05 3.24 -7.88
N HIS A 41 -33.40 4.31 -7.43
CA HIS A 41 -32.03 4.28 -6.96
C HIS A 41 -31.87 4.78 -5.53
N ASN A 42 -31.00 4.13 -4.78
CA ASN A 42 -30.33 4.74 -3.64
C ASN A 42 -29.26 5.70 -4.20
N ALA A 43 -29.22 6.90 -3.69
CA ALA A 43 -28.28 7.90 -4.16
C ALA A 43 -27.55 8.58 -2.98
N MET A 44 -26.29 8.94 -3.21
CA MET A 44 -25.47 9.68 -2.24
C MET A 44 -24.65 10.75 -2.96
N ALA A 45 -24.76 11.99 -2.49
CA ALA A 45 -23.92 13.09 -2.92
C ALA A 45 -22.84 13.35 -1.86
N ILE A 46 -21.58 13.22 -2.26
CA ILE A 46 -20.41 13.44 -1.40
C ILE A 46 -19.49 14.52 -1.95
N GLU A 47 -18.56 14.97 -1.14
CA GLU A 47 -17.47 15.88 -1.52
C GLU A 47 -16.78 15.38 -2.80
N LEU A 48 -16.54 16.29 -3.74
CA LEU A 48 -15.78 15.99 -4.94
C LEU A 48 -14.31 15.80 -4.59
N LEU A 49 -13.76 14.68 -4.94
CA LEU A 49 -12.38 14.28 -4.68
C LEU A 49 -11.60 14.06 -5.98
N GLY A 50 -10.29 13.93 -5.86
CA GLY A 50 -9.38 13.70 -6.97
C GLY A 50 -9.24 12.22 -7.34
N SER A 51 -8.10 11.87 -7.92
CA SER A 51 -7.81 10.51 -8.38
C SER A 51 -7.55 9.55 -7.22
N SER A 52 -7.90 8.28 -7.42
CA SER A 52 -7.56 7.21 -6.48
C SER A 52 -6.06 6.89 -6.54
N LEU A 53 -5.53 6.30 -5.46
CA LEU A 53 -4.13 5.85 -5.46
C LEU A 53 -3.87 4.79 -6.54
N GLU A 54 -4.87 3.99 -6.93
CA GLU A 54 -4.73 3.03 -8.04
C GLU A 54 -4.63 3.75 -9.40
N SER A 55 -5.42 4.83 -9.62
CA SER A 55 -5.32 5.62 -10.86
C SER A 55 -3.96 6.30 -10.97
N LEU A 56 -3.53 6.99 -9.90
CA LEU A 56 -2.22 7.64 -9.84
C LEU A 56 -1.07 6.65 -10.00
N PHE A 57 -1.19 5.46 -9.40
CA PHE A 57 -0.22 4.40 -9.57
C PHE A 57 -0.07 3.95 -11.03
N ARG A 58 -1.18 3.83 -11.77
CA ARG A 58 -1.15 3.53 -13.20
C ARG A 58 -0.49 4.65 -14.02
N GLU A 59 -0.80 5.90 -13.70
CA GLU A 59 -0.20 7.09 -14.33
C GLU A 59 1.31 7.16 -14.07
N CYS A 60 1.77 6.78 -12.87
CA CYS A 60 3.19 6.71 -12.50
C CYS A 60 3.88 5.39 -12.94
N SER A 61 3.45 4.77 -14.05
CA SER A 61 4.04 3.55 -14.61
C SER A 61 4.04 2.38 -13.62
N LYS A 62 3.03 2.28 -12.78
CA LYS A 62 2.82 1.24 -11.76
C LYS A 62 3.97 1.10 -10.76
N ARG A 63 4.53 2.22 -10.35
CA ARG A 63 5.55 2.26 -9.30
C ARG A 63 5.60 3.62 -8.65
N PHE A 64 5.56 3.65 -7.32
CA PHE A 64 5.85 4.85 -6.54
C PHE A 64 7.24 4.77 -5.93
N THR A 65 7.86 5.93 -5.71
CA THR A 65 9.09 6.04 -4.93
C THR A 65 8.85 5.65 -3.48
N ASN A 66 9.91 5.21 -2.79
CA ASN A 66 9.82 4.93 -1.36
C ASN A 66 9.37 6.14 -0.55
N LYS A 67 9.73 7.37 -0.98
CA LYS A 67 9.25 8.61 -0.37
C LYS A 67 7.73 8.70 -0.38
N SER A 68 7.13 8.59 -1.57
CA SER A 68 5.67 8.64 -1.73
C SER A 68 4.97 7.52 -0.98
N VAL A 69 5.50 6.29 -1.06
CA VAL A 69 4.94 5.13 -0.36
C VAL A 69 4.90 5.33 1.16
N LEU A 70 5.99 5.82 1.75
CA LEU A 70 6.09 6.02 3.19
C LEU A 70 5.18 7.16 3.69
N MET A 71 5.11 8.28 2.94
CA MET A 71 4.19 9.39 3.27
C MET A 71 2.72 8.96 3.11
N LEU A 72 2.39 8.17 2.09
CA LEU A 72 1.04 7.60 1.94
C LEU A 72 0.73 6.65 3.10
N GLY A 73 1.66 5.78 3.46
CA GLY A 73 1.48 4.85 4.58
C GLY A 73 1.12 5.55 5.88
N ASP A 74 1.82 6.63 6.23
CA ASP A 74 1.54 7.45 7.42
C ASP A 74 0.10 8.00 7.38
N GLN A 75 -0.36 8.50 6.22
CA GLN A 75 -1.72 8.97 6.05
C GLN A 75 -2.77 7.84 6.10
N LEU A 76 -2.52 6.70 5.46
CA LEU A 76 -3.44 5.55 5.48
C LEU A 76 -3.65 5.04 6.90
N VAL A 77 -2.56 4.88 7.67
CA VAL A 77 -2.63 4.47 9.08
C VAL A 77 -3.46 5.46 9.89
N ASN A 78 -3.24 6.76 9.70
CA ASN A 78 -4.00 7.81 10.39
C ASN A 78 -5.50 7.78 10.05
N ARG A 79 -5.89 7.48 8.77
CA ARG A 79 -7.30 7.35 8.39
C ARG A 79 -7.96 6.16 9.09
N LEU A 80 -7.28 5.03 9.12
CA LEU A 80 -7.78 3.82 9.77
C LEU A 80 -7.84 3.98 11.30
N GLU A 81 -6.83 4.56 11.93
CA GLU A 81 -6.86 4.87 13.35
C GLU A 81 -8.09 5.70 13.72
N TYR A 82 -8.38 6.75 12.94
CA TYR A 82 -9.57 7.55 13.15
C TYR A 82 -10.87 6.72 13.00
N MET A 83 -11.00 5.91 11.96
CA MET A 83 -12.15 5.01 11.78
C MET A 83 -12.29 4.03 12.95
N HIS A 84 -11.19 3.41 13.35
CA HIS A 84 -11.15 2.46 14.46
C HIS A 84 -11.53 3.13 15.80
N SER A 85 -11.12 4.38 16.02
CA SER A 85 -11.53 5.16 17.22
C SER A 85 -13.04 5.36 17.27
N LYS A 86 -13.71 5.45 16.10
CA LYS A 86 -15.16 5.54 15.97
C LYS A 86 -15.89 4.17 16.00
N GLY A 87 -15.12 3.09 16.25
CA GLY A 87 -15.66 1.73 16.36
C GLY A 87 -15.94 1.02 15.04
N LEU A 88 -15.38 1.51 13.93
CA LEU A 88 -15.54 0.94 12.59
C LEU A 88 -14.23 0.36 12.07
N ILE A 89 -14.31 -0.77 11.37
CA ILE A 89 -13.25 -1.32 10.50
C ILE A 89 -13.68 -1.24 9.04
N HIS A 90 -12.71 -1.06 8.13
CA HIS A 90 -12.96 -0.82 6.71
C HIS A 90 -13.28 -2.11 5.94
N ARG A 91 -12.50 -3.17 6.15
CA ARG A 91 -12.60 -4.51 5.55
C ARG A 91 -12.34 -4.62 4.04
N ASP A 92 -12.10 -3.51 3.35
CA ASP A 92 -11.69 -3.51 1.92
C ASP A 92 -10.63 -2.44 1.66
N VAL A 93 -9.56 -2.48 2.44
CA VAL A 93 -8.39 -1.60 2.27
C VAL A 93 -7.69 -1.97 0.97
N LYS A 94 -7.73 -1.04 0.00
CA LYS A 94 -7.09 -1.17 -1.33
C LYS A 94 -6.81 0.22 -1.91
N PRO A 95 -5.88 0.35 -2.87
CA PRO A 95 -5.55 1.66 -3.46
C PRO A 95 -6.73 2.39 -4.11
N ASP A 96 -7.74 1.65 -4.60
CA ASP A 96 -8.94 2.22 -5.21
C ASP A 96 -9.80 3.00 -4.19
N ASN A 97 -9.78 2.59 -2.92
CA ASN A 97 -10.61 3.14 -1.84
C ASN A 97 -9.94 4.28 -1.07
N PHE A 98 -8.76 4.72 -1.53
CA PHE A 98 -8.10 5.91 -1.04
C PHE A 98 -7.88 6.88 -2.20
N VAL A 99 -8.41 8.09 -2.05
CA VAL A 99 -8.39 9.11 -3.09
C VAL A 99 -7.75 10.38 -2.57
N MET A 100 -7.09 11.12 -3.45
CA MET A 100 -6.51 12.41 -3.09
C MET A 100 -7.61 13.47 -3.03
N GLY A 101 -7.42 14.49 -2.20
CA GLY A 101 -8.28 15.66 -2.22
C GLY A 101 -8.05 16.54 -3.45
N LEU A 102 -8.73 17.68 -3.52
CA LEU A 102 -8.59 18.68 -4.58
C LEU A 102 -8.17 20.03 -4.02
N GLY A 103 -7.56 20.87 -4.85
CA GLY A 103 -7.14 22.23 -4.52
C GLY A 103 -6.23 22.25 -3.29
N LYS A 104 -6.60 22.99 -2.25
CA LYS A 104 -5.82 23.08 -0.99
C LYS A 104 -5.64 21.74 -0.26
N LYS A 105 -6.51 20.75 -0.52
CA LYS A 105 -6.46 19.40 0.06
C LYS A 105 -5.80 18.38 -0.87
N ALA A 106 -5.21 18.77 -1.99
CA ALA A 106 -4.64 17.84 -2.99
C ALA A 106 -3.54 16.91 -2.43
N HIS A 107 -2.95 17.26 -1.30
CA HIS A 107 -1.95 16.45 -0.58
C HIS A 107 -2.54 15.49 0.46
N LEU A 108 -3.86 15.55 0.70
CA LEU A 108 -4.53 14.73 1.70
C LEU A 108 -5.19 13.51 1.08
N VAL A 109 -4.90 12.35 1.67
CA VAL A 109 -5.60 11.10 1.36
C VAL A 109 -6.96 11.08 2.06
N HIS A 110 -8.01 10.77 1.30
CA HIS A 110 -9.36 10.53 1.80
C HIS A 110 -9.71 9.06 1.69
N VAL A 111 -10.36 8.52 2.73
CA VAL A 111 -10.92 7.17 2.72
C VAL A 111 -12.33 7.21 2.16
N ILE A 112 -12.64 6.32 1.21
CA ILE A 112 -13.95 6.20 0.58
C ILE A 112 -14.43 4.74 0.58
N ASP A 113 -15.66 4.54 0.17
CA ASP A 113 -16.29 3.21 -0.01
C ASP A 113 -16.36 2.38 1.29
N LEU A 114 -17.20 2.85 2.20
CA LEU A 114 -17.51 2.15 3.44
C LEU A 114 -18.65 1.11 3.28
N GLY A 115 -18.97 0.69 2.05
CA GLY A 115 -20.03 -0.29 1.77
C GLY A 115 -19.78 -1.66 2.41
N LEU A 116 -18.51 -2.02 2.67
CA LEU A 116 -18.13 -3.23 3.38
C LEU A 116 -17.69 -2.98 4.83
N ALA A 117 -17.69 -1.73 5.30
CA ALA A 117 -17.29 -1.41 6.66
C ALA A 117 -18.22 -2.07 7.70
N LYS A 118 -17.68 -2.30 8.89
CA LYS A 118 -18.42 -2.97 9.97
C LYS A 118 -18.02 -2.39 11.33
N ARG A 119 -18.96 -2.37 12.27
CA ARG A 119 -18.62 -2.16 13.68
C ARG A 119 -17.84 -3.37 14.20
N TYR A 120 -16.75 -3.14 14.91
CA TYR A 120 -15.98 -4.20 15.58
C TYR A 120 -16.23 -4.24 17.09
N ARG A 121 -16.94 -3.26 17.63
CA ARG A 121 -17.29 -3.15 19.05
C ARG A 121 -18.67 -2.54 19.26
N HIS A 122 -19.27 -2.78 20.41
CA HIS A 122 -20.53 -2.17 20.80
C HIS A 122 -20.39 -0.66 20.98
N ALA A 123 -21.34 0.07 20.44
CA ALA A 123 -21.29 1.55 20.43
C ALA A 123 -21.35 2.17 21.84
N LYS A 124 -22.08 1.54 22.77
CA LYS A 124 -22.28 2.05 24.15
C LYS A 124 -21.22 1.52 25.11
N THR A 125 -20.97 0.22 25.12
CA THR A 125 -20.05 -0.44 26.08
C THR A 125 -18.61 -0.44 25.64
N CYS A 126 -18.34 -0.14 24.37
CA CYS A 126 -17.03 -0.26 23.73
C CYS A 126 -16.42 -1.68 23.78
N GLN A 127 -17.17 -2.68 24.21
CA GLN A 127 -16.76 -4.07 24.24
C GLN A 127 -16.57 -4.59 22.81
N HIS A 128 -15.43 -5.19 22.52
CA HIS A 128 -15.13 -5.81 21.24
C HIS A 128 -16.10 -6.98 20.98
N PHE A 129 -16.48 -7.18 19.73
CA PHE A 129 -17.26 -8.36 19.36
C PHE A 129 -16.42 -9.61 19.50
N ALA A 130 -17.06 -10.73 19.83
CA ALA A 130 -16.41 -12.00 20.05
C ALA A 130 -15.69 -12.51 18.79
N TYR A 131 -14.59 -13.23 18.99
CA TYR A 131 -13.90 -13.96 17.95
C TYR A 131 -14.85 -14.98 17.29
N ALA A 132 -14.79 -15.06 15.96
CA ALA A 132 -15.59 -16.01 15.19
C ALA A 132 -14.80 -16.54 13.99
N GLU A 133 -15.09 -17.77 13.59
CA GLU A 133 -14.54 -18.44 12.42
C GLU A 133 -15.65 -18.85 11.45
N GLY A 134 -15.29 -19.38 10.28
CA GLY A 134 -16.24 -19.76 9.24
C GLY A 134 -16.82 -18.56 8.46
N CYS A 135 -16.22 -17.39 8.59
CA CYS A 135 -16.64 -16.19 7.87
C CYS A 135 -16.24 -16.26 6.39
N THR A 136 -17.14 -15.80 5.52
CA THR A 136 -16.83 -15.65 4.10
C THR A 136 -15.83 -14.52 3.89
N LEU A 137 -14.83 -14.74 3.03
CA LEU A 137 -13.87 -13.71 2.66
C LEU A 137 -14.59 -12.47 2.15
N THR A 138 -14.48 -11.38 2.89
CA THR A 138 -15.00 -10.05 2.56
C THR A 138 -13.84 -9.14 2.16
N GLY A 139 -14.06 -8.32 1.14
CA GLY A 139 -13.05 -7.42 0.59
C GLY A 139 -12.26 -8.01 -0.58
N THR A 140 -11.18 -7.36 -0.95
CA THR A 140 -10.36 -7.68 -2.12
C THR A 140 -9.27 -8.67 -1.75
N ALA A 141 -9.34 -9.92 -2.23
CA ALA A 141 -8.43 -11.03 -1.89
C ALA A 141 -6.94 -10.68 -2.03
N ARG A 142 -6.58 -9.78 -2.98
CA ARG A 142 -5.19 -9.33 -3.16
C ARG A 142 -4.62 -8.70 -1.89
N TYR A 143 -5.41 -7.90 -1.17
CA TYR A 143 -4.98 -7.13 -0.02
C TYR A 143 -5.49 -7.68 1.32
N ALA A 144 -6.48 -8.59 1.32
CA ALA A 144 -7.04 -9.20 2.52
C ALA A 144 -5.96 -9.86 3.39
N SER A 145 -6.08 -9.78 4.71
CA SER A 145 -5.16 -10.41 5.66
C SER A 145 -5.16 -11.95 5.55
N ILE A 146 -4.14 -12.60 6.08
CA ILE A 146 -4.11 -14.07 6.18
C ILE A 146 -5.31 -14.57 6.98
N ASN A 147 -5.64 -13.94 8.10
CA ASN A 147 -6.78 -14.33 8.93
C ASN A 147 -8.11 -14.24 8.17
N THR A 148 -8.29 -13.18 7.36
CA THR A 148 -9.48 -13.04 6.49
C THR A 148 -9.58 -14.20 5.48
N HIS A 149 -8.47 -14.65 4.90
CA HIS A 149 -8.46 -15.82 4.02
C HIS A 149 -8.76 -17.13 4.75
N LEU A 150 -8.38 -17.25 6.02
CA LEU A 150 -8.68 -18.40 6.87
C LEU A 150 -10.12 -18.43 7.35
N GLY A 151 -10.90 -17.38 7.06
CA GLY A 151 -12.31 -17.29 7.47
C GLY A 151 -12.48 -16.79 8.91
N VAL A 152 -11.47 -16.17 9.50
CA VAL A 152 -11.58 -15.49 10.79
C VAL A 152 -12.28 -14.15 10.62
N GLU A 153 -13.15 -13.79 11.56
CA GLU A 153 -13.79 -12.46 11.59
C GLU A 153 -12.72 -11.36 11.59
N GLN A 154 -12.97 -10.31 10.83
CA GLN A 154 -12.02 -9.19 10.69
C GLN A 154 -12.06 -8.27 11.91
N SER A 155 -10.90 -7.74 12.27
CA SER A 155 -10.74 -6.72 13.29
C SER A 155 -9.77 -5.62 12.83
N ARG A 156 -9.34 -4.74 13.74
CA ARG A 156 -8.43 -3.63 13.44
C ARG A 156 -7.10 -4.07 12.82
N ARG A 157 -6.57 -5.24 13.26
CA ARG A 157 -5.30 -5.79 12.74
C ARG A 157 -5.36 -6.11 11.25
N ASP A 158 -6.52 -6.56 10.76
CA ASP A 158 -6.70 -6.99 9.38
C ASP A 158 -6.66 -5.81 8.41
N ASP A 159 -7.23 -4.65 8.78
CA ASP A 159 -7.10 -3.41 8.02
C ASP A 159 -5.63 -2.95 7.93
N LEU A 160 -4.86 -3.05 9.03
CA LEU A 160 -3.43 -2.66 9.04
C LEU A 160 -2.55 -3.63 8.24
N GLU A 161 -2.82 -4.94 8.28
CA GLU A 161 -2.14 -5.92 7.43
C GLU A 161 -2.41 -5.62 5.95
N SER A 162 -3.64 -5.23 5.62
CA SER A 162 -4.01 -4.81 4.27
C SER A 162 -3.25 -3.54 3.84
N VAL A 163 -3.06 -2.55 4.73
CA VAL A 163 -2.20 -1.38 4.44
C VAL A 163 -0.79 -1.82 4.11
N ALA A 164 -0.20 -2.74 4.89
CA ALA A 164 1.15 -3.22 4.60
C ALA A 164 1.25 -3.83 3.20
N TYR A 165 0.26 -4.63 2.78
CA TYR A 165 0.21 -5.18 1.41
C TYR A 165 0.02 -4.09 0.34
N VAL A 166 -0.78 -3.07 0.60
CA VAL A 166 -0.95 -1.92 -0.29
C VAL A 166 0.38 -1.19 -0.48
N LEU A 167 1.11 -0.90 0.59
CA LEU A 167 2.40 -0.21 0.51
C LEU A 167 3.44 -1.03 -0.28
N MET A 168 3.48 -2.35 -0.06
CA MET A 168 4.35 -3.24 -0.84
C MET A 168 3.95 -3.28 -2.32
N TYR A 169 2.65 -3.33 -2.63
CA TYR A 169 2.14 -3.27 -3.98
C TYR A 169 2.56 -1.97 -4.69
N LEU A 170 2.39 -0.83 -4.04
CA LEU A 170 2.73 0.49 -4.60
C LEU A 170 4.24 0.68 -4.78
N SER A 171 5.07 0.15 -3.88
CA SER A 171 6.53 0.23 -3.97
C SER A 171 7.10 -0.68 -5.06
N ARG A 172 6.56 -1.90 -5.21
CA ARG A 172 7.13 -2.95 -6.08
C ARG A 172 6.53 -2.99 -7.49
N GLY A 173 5.36 -2.42 -7.68
CA GLY A 173 4.59 -2.57 -8.92
C GLY A 173 3.67 -3.79 -8.95
N GLY A 174 3.63 -4.58 -7.87
CA GLY A 174 2.81 -5.78 -7.77
C GLY A 174 3.12 -6.63 -6.53
N VAL A 175 2.36 -7.70 -6.34
CA VAL A 175 2.55 -8.67 -5.25
C VAL A 175 2.63 -10.10 -5.81
N PRO A 176 3.35 -11.04 -5.13
CA PRO A 176 3.64 -12.37 -5.67
C PRO A 176 2.42 -13.27 -5.94
N TRP A 177 1.27 -12.94 -5.36
CA TRP A 177 0.01 -13.66 -5.57
C TRP A 177 -0.91 -13.00 -6.59
N GLN A 178 -0.41 -12.05 -7.37
CA GLN A 178 -1.14 -11.41 -8.45
C GLN A 178 -1.07 -12.26 -9.72
N GLY A 179 -2.17 -12.32 -10.48
CA GLY A 179 -2.20 -13.02 -11.77
C GLY A 179 -2.25 -14.57 -11.67
N LEU A 180 -2.45 -15.14 -10.49
CA LEU A 180 -2.58 -16.58 -10.33
C LEU A 180 -3.79 -17.12 -11.11
N LYS A 181 -3.56 -18.13 -11.96
CA LYS A 181 -4.62 -18.83 -12.70
C LYS A 181 -5.31 -19.84 -11.78
N ALA A 182 -6.63 -19.92 -11.87
CA ALA A 182 -7.46 -20.87 -11.12
C ALA A 182 -8.77 -21.13 -11.87
N ASN A 183 -9.34 -22.31 -11.69
CA ASN A 183 -10.57 -22.75 -12.36
C ASN A 183 -11.83 -22.27 -11.60
N SER A 184 -11.68 -21.90 -10.32
CA SER A 184 -12.77 -21.39 -9.51
C SER A 184 -12.32 -20.25 -8.59
N LYS A 185 -13.28 -19.46 -8.11
CA LYS A 185 -13.03 -18.40 -7.11
C LYS A 185 -12.44 -18.99 -5.82
N LYS A 186 -12.94 -20.14 -5.37
CA LYS A 186 -12.45 -20.85 -4.18
C LYS A 186 -10.98 -21.26 -4.34
N GLU A 187 -10.65 -21.91 -5.46
CA GLU A 187 -9.27 -22.32 -5.78
C GLU A 187 -8.34 -21.11 -5.85
N LYS A 188 -8.79 -20.01 -6.48
CA LYS A 188 -8.02 -18.78 -6.56
C LYS A 188 -7.69 -18.22 -5.17
N TYR A 189 -8.66 -18.21 -4.26
CA TYR A 189 -8.45 -17.72 -2.89
C TYR A 189 -7.50 -18.62 -2.11
N GLN A 190 -7.58 -19.93 -2.28
CA GLN A 190 -6.65 -20.88 -1.66
C GLN A 190 -5.22 -20.70 -2.19
N LYS A 191 -5.03 -20.54 -3.50
CA LYS A 191 -3.70 -20.26 -4.09
C LYS A 191 -3.12 -18.94 -3.58
N ILE A 192 -3.95 -17.89 -3.44
CA ILE A 192 -3.52 -16.61 -2.87
C ILE A 192 -3.08 -16.79 -1.43
N LEU A 193 -3.87 -17.45 -0.60
CA LEU A 193 -3.55 -17.74 0.80
C LEU A 193 -2.22 -18.48 0.93
N GLN A 194 -2.09 -19.60 0.21
CA GLN A 194 -0.85 -20.39 0.22
C GLN A 194 0.37 -19.53 -0.16
N ARG A 195 0.24 -18.69 -1.20
CA ARG A 195 1.33 -17.81 -1.61
C ARG A 195 1.65 -16.73 -0.56
N LYS A 196 0.64 -16.17 0.13
CA LYS A 196 0.85 -15.23 1.23
C LYS A 196 1.60 -15.86 2.40
N ILE A 197 1.26 -17.10 2.76
CA ILE A 197 1.90 -17.84 3.86
C ILE A 197 3.33 -18.26 3.46
N SER A 198 3.52 -18.80 2.25
CA SER A 198 4.80 -19.34 1.81
C SER A 198 5.82 -18.28 1.37
N THR A 199 5.41 -17.02 1.15
CA THR A 199 6.34 -15.96 0.78
C THR A 199 7.00 -15.39 2.03
N PRO A 200 8.33 -15.52 2.22
CA PRO A 200 9.04 -14.87 3.30
C PRO A 200 8.85 -13.34 3.26
N ILE A 201 8.71 -12.73 4.42
CA ILE A 201 8.43 -11.29 4.51
C ILE A 201 9.55 -10.47 3.84
N GLU A 202 10.80 -10.88 3.99
CA GLU A 202 11.97 -10.26 3.36
C GLU A 202 11.87 -10.29 1.83
N THR A 203 11.46 -11.42 1.28
CA THR A 203 11.21 -11.58 -0.16
C THR A 203 10.04 -10.71 -0.62
N LEU A 204 9.01 -10.60 0.21
CA LEU A 204 7.85 -9.77 -0.09
C LEU A 204 8.21 -8.29 -0.08
N VAL A 205 9.02 -7.83 0.86
CA VAL A 205 9.49 -6.44 0.93
C VAL A 205 10.49 -6.14 -0.20
N GLY A 206 11.41 -7.06 -0.50
CA GLY A 206 12.41 -6.89 -1.56
C GLY A 206 13.26 -5.63 -1.34
N ASN A 207 13.27 -4.72 -2.34
CA ASN A 207 14.04 -3.47 -2.28
C ASN A 207 13.29 -2.30 -1.59
N ALA A 208 12.09 -2.53 -1.08
CA ALA A 208 11.38 -1.52 -0.29
C ALA A 208 12.03 -1.35 1.10
N PRO A 209 11.73 -0.26 1.84
CA PRO A 209 12.27 -0.06 3.17
C PRO A 209 11.95 -1.22 4.11
N ILE A 210 12.96 -1.67 4.88
CA ILE A 210 12.84 -2.82 5.80
C ILE A 210 11.77 -2.59 6.87
N GLU A 211 11.46 -1.36 7.17
CA GLU A 211 10.41 -0.97 8.12
C GLU A 211 9.03 -1.48 7.70
N LEU A 212 8.80 -1.70 6.40
CA LEU A 212 7.58 -2.35 5.92
C LEU A 212 7.52 -3.84 6.33
N ALA A 213 8.68 -4.50 6.45
CA ALA A 213 8.75 -5.86 7.02
C ALA A 213 8.38 -5.85 8.50
N HIS A 214 8.92 -4.89 9.25
CA HIS A 214 8.59 -4.73 10.68
C HIS A 214 7.11 -4.44 10.88
N MET A 215 6.53 -3.55 10.08
CA MET A 215 5.09 -3.28 10.09
C MET A 215 4.27 -4.54 9.83
N LEU A 216 4.61 -5.33 8.80
CA LEU A 216 3.85 -6.54 8.48
C LEU A 216 3.96 -7.61 9.58
N ARG A 217 5.15 -7.82 10.16
CA ARG A 217 5.33 -8.75 11.30
C ARG A 217 4.46 -8.30 12.47
N TYR A 218 4.55 -7.04 12.85
CA TYR A 218 3.74 -6.46 13.92
C TYR A 218 2.24 -6.70 13.69
N CYS A 219 1.72 -6.41 12.48
CA CYS A 219 0.29 -6.61 12.17
C CYS A 219 -0.13 -8.08 12.30
N ARG A 220 0.73 -9.02 11.91
CA ARG A 220 0.44 -10.47 11.99
C ARG A 220 0.50 -11.02 13.42
N GLU A 221 1.25 -10.40 14.32
CA GLU A 221 1.40 -10.77 15.72
C GLU A 221 0.26 -10.24 16.61
N LEU A 222 -0.47 -9.21 16.15
CA LEU A 222 -1.60 -8.63 16.90
C LEU A 222 -2.69 -9.66 17.16
N LYS A 223 -3.18 -9.71 18.40
CA LYS A 223 -4.35 -10.49 18.77
C LYS A 223 -5.64 -9.90 18.19
N PHE A 224 -6.70 -10.70 18.13
CA PHE A 224 -7.98 -10.31 17.52
C PHE A 224 -8.59 -9.04 18.12
N GLU A 225 -8.63 -8.93 19.45
CA GLU A 225 -9.21 -7.79 20.15
C GLU A 225 -8.20 -6.68 20.45
N GLU A 226 -6.91 -6.94 20.19
CA GLU A 226 -5.84 -6.03 20.57
C GLU A 226 -5.97 -4.68 19.86
N GLN A 227 -5.78 -3.62 20.63
CA GLN A 227 -5.68 -2.29 20.06
C GLN A 227 -4.30 -2.09 19.45
N PRO A 228 -4.21 -1.88 18.12
CA PRO A 228 -2.92 -1.60 17.50
C PRO A 228 -2.28 -0.33 18.06
N ASN A 229 -0.96 -0.36 18.22
CA ASN A 229 -0.17 0.83 18.47
C ASN A 229 0.09 1.56 17.14
N TYR A 230 -0.81 2.46 16.77
CA TYR A 230 -0.72 3.21 15.52
C TYR A 230 0.48 4.15 15.51
N ASP A 231 0.87 4.70 16.66
CA ASP A 231 2.06 5.55 16.79
C ASP A 231 3.34 4.76 16.49
N TYR A 232 3.42 3.50 16.95
CA TYR A 232 4.51 2.62 16.59
C TYR A 232 4.59 2.40 15.07
N VAL A 233 3.46 2.07 14.43
CA VAL A 233 3.43 1.87 12.96
C VAL A 233 3.84 3.14 12.22
N ARG A 234 3.34 4.31 12.64
CA ARG A 234 3.73 5.60 12.04
C ARG A 234 5.20 5.92 12.30
N SER A 235 5.73 5.58 13.48
CA SER A 235 7.14 5.79 13.79
C SER A 235 8.07 4.97 12.88
N LEU A 236 7.70 3.73 12.52
CA LEU A 236 8.42 2.94 11.51
C LEU A 236 8.48 3.67 10.17
N LEU A 237 7.34 4.15 9.68
CA LEU A 237 7.26 4.82 8.37
C LEU A 237 8.04 6.14 8.34
N ARG A 238 7.89 6.97 9.38
CA ARG A 238 8.62 8.23 9.52
C ARG A 238 10.11 8.02 9.78
N GLY A 239 10.46 7.00 10.55
CA GLY A 239 11.85 6.58 10.77
C GLY A 239 12.53 6.15 9.47
N ALA A 240 11.81 5.42 8.60
CA ALA A 240 12.30 5.07 7.28
C ALA A 240 12.55 6.31 6.40
N LEU A 241 11.64 7.29 6.41
CA LEU A 241 11.83 8.57 5.70
C LEU A 241 13.10 9.28 6.18
N ALA A 242 13.28 9.41 7.50
CA ALA A 242 14.44 10.04 8.10
C ALA A 242 15.74 9.30 7.76
N ARG A 243 15.78 7.97 7.91
CA ARG A 243 16.94 7.13 7.56
C ARG A 243 17.33 7.24 6.08
N LEU A 244 16.34 7.32 5.19
CA LEU A 244 16.54 7.48 3.75
C LEU A 244 16.74 8.94 3.34
N ARG A 245 16.76 9.87 4.29
CA ARG A 245 16.91 11.32 4.08
C ARG A 245 15.86 11.92 3.14
N TYR A 246 14.63 11.41 3.19
CA TYR A 246 13.50 11.99 2.48
C TYR A 246 12.77 13.01 3.36
N PRO A 247 12.47 14.21 2.84
CA PRO A 247 11.64 15.18 3.57
C PRO A 247 10.18 14.70 3.61
N TYR A 248 9.50 14.96 4.72
CA TYR A 248 8.06 14.81 4.83
C TYR A 248 7.36 16.08 4.32
N ASP A 249 7.35 16.29 3.01
CA ASP A 249 6.90 17.51 2.36
C ASP A 249 5.57 17.38 1.60
N LEU A 250 4.95 16.21 1.63
CA LEU A 250 3.71 15.88 0.96
C LEU A 250 3.74 16.08 -0.58
N ARG A 251 4.96 16.12 -1.15
CA ARG A 251 5.17 16.15 -2.60
C ARG A 251 5.31 14.71 -3.11
N PHE A 252 4.31 14.26 -3.82
CA PHE A 252 4.19 12.90 -4.34
C PHE A 252 4.65 12.80 -5.79
N ASP A 253 4.89 11.59 -6.28
CA ASP A 253 5.47 11.28 -7.59
C ASP A 253 4.65 11.81 -8.78
N TRP A 254 3.35 12.03 -8.61
CA TRP A 254 2.46 12.55 -9.66
C TRP A 254 2.40 14.08 -9.73
N LEU A 255 3.11 14.78 -8.85
CA LEU A 255 3.14 16.23 -8.88
C LEU A 255 4.21 16.73 -9.86
N PRO A 256 3.96 17.84 -10.61
CA PRO A 256 4.96 18.40 -11.50
C PRO A 256 6.27 18.75 -10.78
N GLY A 257 7.40 18.48 -11.42
CA GLY A 257 8.74 18.80 -10.89
C GLY A 257 9.21 17.88 -9.76
N THR A 258 8.59 16.74 -9.55
CA THR A 258 9.14 15.66 -8.74
C THR A 258 9.92 14.74 -9.65
N ASP A 259 11.27 14.74 -9.56
CA ASP A 259 12.13 13.82 -10.29
C ASP A 259 11.94 12.38 -9.76
N ALA A 260 10.92 11.70 -10.24
CA ALA A 260 10.68 10.28 -9.95
C ALA A 260 11.79 9.34 -10.52
N ARG A 261 12.81 9.91 -11.18
CA ARG A 261 13.86 9.18 -11.90
C ARG A 261 15.29 9.42 -11.44
N ALA A 262 15.55 10.04 -10.30
CA ALA A 262 16.91 10.14 -9.81
C ALA A 262 17.37 8.76 -9.30
N PRO A 263 18.29 8.02 -10.01
CA PRO A 263 18.91 6.85 -9.44
C PRO A 263 19.75 7.30 -8.24
N SER A 264 19.70 6.56 -7.16
CA SER A 264 20.62 6.71 -6.04
C SER A 264 22.07 6.75 -6.55
N ARG A 265 22.70 7.92 -6.53
CA ARG A 265 24.15 8.03 -6.73
C ARG A 265 24.81 7.33 -5.54
N THR A 266 25.27 6.12 -5.73
CA THR A 266 26.30 5.54 -4.87
C THR A 266 27.52 6.47 -4.92
N PRO A 267 28.14 6.83 -3.79
CA PRO A 267 29.38 7.59 -3.81
C PRO A 267 30.43 6.70 -4.49
N SER A 268 30.89 7.11 -5.66
CA SER A 268 32.07 6.53 -6.28
C SER A 268 33.29 6.76 -5.38
N SER A 269 33.94 5.65 -5.06
CA SER A 269 35.24 5.61 -4.37
C SER A 269 36.20 6.65 -4.92
N VAL A 270 36.74 7.45 -4.04
CA VAL A 270 37.86 8.36 -4.28
C VAL A 270 39.04 7.55 -4.80
N ARG A 271 39.40 7.72 -6.07
CA ARG A 271 40.69 7.28 -6.59
C ARG A 271 41.75 8.24 -6.07
N SER A 272 42.63 7.73 -5.24
CA SER A 272 43.88 8.40 -4.86
C SER A 272 44.84 8.37 -6.05
N ASP A 273 45.03 9.54 -6.67
CA ASP A 273 46.11 9.76 -7.63
C ASP A 273 47.46 9.87 -6.86
N HIS A 274 48.24 8.82 -6.91
CA HIS A 274 49.68 8.93 -6.64
C HIS A 274 50.36 9.33 -7.96
N ARG A 275 50.76 10.59 -8.05
CA ARG A 275 51.82 11.06 -8.98
C ARG A 275 53.15 10.59 -8.47
N SER A 276 53.87 9.80 -9.28
CA SER A 276 55.31 9.69 -9.19
C SER A 276 55.93 10.09 -10.53
N ALA A 277 56.77 11.09 -10.47
CA ALA A 277 57.59 11.60 -11.57
C ALA A 277 58.82 10.73 -11.74
N GLY A 278 59.34 10.64 -12.97
CA GLY A 278 60.74 10.32 -13.13
C GLY A 278 61.09 9.48 -14.35
N SER A 279 61.56 10.17 -15.34
CA SER A 279 62.79 10.05 -16.18
C SER A 279 62.84 9.02 -17.30
N SER A 280 63.14 9.64 -18.39
CA SER A 280 63.69 9.24 -19.71
C SER A 280 64.69 8.08 -19.73
N ALA A 281 64.58 7.23 -20.75
CA ALA A 281 65.69 6.91 -21.65
C ALA A 281 65.32 6.08 -22.88
N ARG A 282 66.01 6.35 -23.95
CA ARG A 282 65.83 5.99 -25.36
C ARG A 282 66.30 4.57 -25.71
N ARG A 283 65.88 4.17 -26.93
CA ARG A 283 66.46 3.17 -27.89
C ARG A 283 65.90 1.75 -27.69
N GLY A 284 65.60 1.00 -28.71
CA GLY A 284 65.75 1.01 -30.15
C GLY A 284 65.59 -0.43 -30.61
N GLY A 285 65.18 -0.63 -31.87
CA GLY A 285 65.44 -1.84 -32.64
C GLY A 285 64.45 -3.01 -32.40
N ASP A 286 63.68 -3.39 -33.27
CA ASP A 286 63.75 -3.95 -34.62
C ASP A 286 63.25 -5.40 -34.64
N THR A 287 62.47 -5.67 -35.64
CA THR A 287 62.23 -6.91 -36.41
C THR A 287 61.71 -8.19 -35.74
N ASP A 288 60.70 -8.65 -36.29
CA ASP A 288 60.40 -9.71 -37.24
C ASP A 288 59.50 -10.86 -36.73
N ARG A 289 58.38 -11.00 -37.44
CA ARG A 289 57.86 -12.17 -38.18
C ARG A 289 57.47 -13.46 -37.50
N HIS A 290 56.37 -13.88 -38.10
CA HIS A 290 55.84 -15.25 -38.36
C HIS A 290 55.05 -15.93 -37.24
N SER A 291 53.83 -16.09 -37.50
CA SER A 291 53.06 -17.05 -38.35
C SER A 291 52.61 -18.29 -37.59
N VAL A 292 51.37 -18.52 -37.75
CA VAL A 292 50.74 -19.75 -38.25
C VAL A 292 50.13 -20.74 -37.24
N LEU A 293 48.83 -20.86 -37.41
CA LEU A 293 47.98 -22.07 -37.48
C LEU A 293 47.59 -22.84 -36.21
N SER A 294 46.31 -22.85 -36.10
CA SER A 294 45.39 -24.02 -36.17
C SER A 294 45.28 -24.95 -35.00
N GLY A 295 44.03 -25.28 -34.71
CA GLY A 295 43.57 -26.59 -34.46
C GLY A 295 42.51 -26.70 -33.38
N GLN A 296 41.29 -26.67 -33.77
CA GLN A 296 40.17 -27.58 -33.61
C GLN A 296 40.10 -28.52 -32.38
N ALA A 297 38.92 -28.50 -31.81
CA ALA A 297 38.05 -29.60 -31.43
C ALA A 297 38.38 -30.41 -30.15
N ASN A 298 37.57 -30.36 -29.19
CA ASN A 298 36.44 -31.30 -28.90
C ASN A 298 35.48 -30.62 -27.99
#